data_3515e6b040362f36c2b5531eb8acd8b8
#
_entry.id   3515e6b040362f36c2b5531eb8acd8b8
#
_cell.length_a   1.000
_cell.length_b   1.000
_cell.length_c   1.000
_cell.angle_alpha   90.00
_cell.angle_beta   90.00
_cell.angle_gamma   90.00
#
_symmetry.space_group_name_H-M   'P 1'
#
loop_
_entity.id
_entity.type
_entity.pdbx_description
1 polymer ?
#
loop_
_entity_poly.entity_id
_entity_poly.type
_entity_poly.pdbx_seq_one_letter_code
_entity_poly.pdbx_strand_id
1 'polypeptide(L)'
;RQMCIRDRWNPCGSSAMFDSEMLLGLVENGMYITQCYGMTETCGDGLVNYAQAEPHIRALGKPDGHCEYKLDETGEICIRGGCVMLGYYKDPEATAEIIDKDGWLHTGDLAREDEDGYYYMVGRKKNLIILGTGENVSPEELERKLNACPEVQECVVKEMGKKIGALICCAAVSYTHLRAHETK
;
A
#
# COMPACT_ATOMS: atom_id res chain seq x y z
N ARG A 1 -12.52 -34.75 -21.07
CA ARG A 1 -12.91 -33.31 -20.89
C ARG A 1 -12.55 -32.90 -19.47
N GLN A 2 -11.29 -32.67 -19.23
CA GLN A 2 -10.89 -31.85 -18.09
C GLN A 2 -11.21 -30.41 -18.48
N MET A 3 -12.39 -29.94 -18.10
CA MET A 3 -12.66 -28.51 -18.06
C MET A 3 -11.76 -27.98 -16.93
N CYS A 4 -10.67 -27.35 -17.32
CA CYS A 4 -9.80 -26.65 -16.40
C CYS A 4 -10.59 -25.55 -15.71
N ILE A 5 -10.96 -25.80 -14.46
CA ILE A 5 -11.52 -24.77 -13.55
C ILE A 5 -10.55 -23.58 -13.44
N ARG A 6 -9.26 -23.81 -13.71
CA ARG A 6 -8.21 -22.80 -13.75
C ARG A 6 -8.52 -21.60 -14.66
N ASP A 7 -9.20 -21.79 -15.78
CA ASP A 7 -9.43 -20.73 -16.78
C ASP A 7 -10.59 -19.79 -16.38
N ARG A 8 -11.27 -20.02 -15.26
CA ARG A 8 -12.45 -19.27 -14.83
C ARG A 8 -12.34 -18.63 -13.45
N TRP A 9 -11.30 -18.94 -12.71
CA TRP A 9 -11.06 -18.31 -11.40
C TRP A 9 -10.00 -17.25 -11.56
N ASN A 10 -10.43 -16.01 -11.59
CA ASN A 10 -9.59 -14.84 -11.44
C ASN A 10 -9.97 -14.21 -10.09
N PRO A 11 -9.45 -14.72 -8.96
CA PRO A 11 -9.76 -14.18 -7.67
C PRO A 11 -9.30 -12.72 -7.63
N CYS A 12 -10.19 -11.85 -7.20
CA CYS A 12 -9.92 -10.44 -6.97
C CYS A 12 -9.66 -10.25 -5.49
N GLY A 13 -8.51 -9.71 -5.15
CA GLY A 13 -8.15 -9.36 -3.79
C GLY A 13 -8.17 -7.85 -3.61
N SER A 14 -8.91 -7.41 -2.60
CA SER A 14 -9.00 -6.00 -2.20
C SER A 14 -8.86 -5.92 -0.70
N SER A 15 -8.41 -4.80 -0.17
CA SER A 15 -8.36 -4.46 1.26
C SER A 15 -6.98 -4.35 1.91
N ALA A 16 -5.99 -5.10 1.48
CA ALA A 16 -4.60 -4.94 1.91
C ALA A 16 -3.66 -5.32 0.76
N MET A 17 -2.46 -4.76 0.77
CA MET A 17 -1.43 -5.21 -0.18
C MET A 17 -1.06 -6.65 0.15
N PHE A 18 -1.15 -7.51 -0.86
CA PHE A 18 -0.64 -8.87 -0.74
C PHE A 18 0.88 -8.87 -0.64
N ASP A 19 1.40 -9.83 0.09
CA ASP A 19 2.82 -10.11 0.07
C ASP A 19 3.27 -10.52 -1.34
N SER A 20 4.32 -9.87 -1.84
CA SER A 20 4.76 -10.05 -3.23
C SER A 20 5.33 -11.44 -3.48
N GLU A 21 5.98 -12.05 -2.47
CA GLU A 21 6.53 -13.41 -2.61
C GLU A 21 5.39 -14.42 -2.67
N MET A 22 4.35 -14.21 -1.87
CA MET A 22 3.13 -15.03 -1.94
C MET A 22 2.47 -14.92 -3.32
N LEU A 23 2.35 -13.72 -3.87
CA LEU A 23 1.77 -13.51 -5.21
C LEU A 23 2.57 -14.21 -6.29
N LEU A 24 3.90 -14.06 -6.27
CA LEU A 24 4.77 -14.75 -7.22
C LEU A 24 4.66 -16.28 -7.10
N GLY A 25 4.64 -16.80 -5.88
CA GLY A 25 4.43 -18.23 -5.64
C GLY A 25 3.07 -18.73 -6.14
N LEU A 26 2.02 -17.93 -6.08
CA LEU A 26 0.72 -18.28 -6.65
C LEU A 26 0.77 -18.31 -8.17
N VAL A 27 1.41 -17.31 -8.81
CA VAL A 27 1.60 -17.24 -10.26
C VAL A 27 2.40 -18.44 -10.78
N GLU A 28 3.48 -18.82 -10.10
CA GLU A 28 4.29 -20.01 -10.44
C GLU A 28 3.46 -21.30 -10.42
N ASN A 29 2.45 -21.35 -9.53
CA ASN A 29 1.50 -22.47 -9.46
C ASN A 29 0.30 -22.31 -10.41
N GLY A 30 0.33 -21.31 -11.32
CA GLY A 30 -0.71 -21.07 -12.32
C GLY A 30 -2.00 -20.49 -11.73
N MET A 31 -1.92 -19.81 -10.60
CA MET A 31 -3.02 -19.04 -10.01
C MET A 31 -2.74 -17.55 -10.20
N TYR A 32 -3.65 -16.87 -10.88
CA TYR A 32 -3.55 -15.43 -11.16
C TYR A 32 -4.52 -14.68 -10.26
N ILE A 33 -4.03 -13.70 -9.52
CA ILE A 33 -4.84 -12.87 -8.65
C ILE A 33 -4.82 -11.44 -9.20
N THR A 34 -6.00 -10.90 -9.46
CA THR A 34 -6.17 -9.48 -9.75
C THR A 34 -6.21 -8.72 -8.43
N GLN A 35 -5.31 -7.78 -8.25
CA GLN A 35 -5.33 -6.89 -7.10
C GLN A 35 -6.11 -5.63 -7.42
N CYS A 36 -6.91 -5.16 -6.46
CA CYS A 36 -7.65 -3.92 -6.59
C CYS A 36 -7.36 -3.02 -5.39
N TYR A 37 -7.00 -1.78 -5.67
CA TYR A 37 -6.94 -0.71 -4.69
C TYR A 37 -8.24 0.10 -4.79
N GLY A 38 -8.88 0.32 -3.69
CA GLY A 38 -10.08 1.14 -3.58
C GLY A 38 -10.45 1.32 -2.12
N MET A 39 -11.44 2.12 -1.87
CA MET A 39 -11.92 2.45 -0.53
C MET A 39 -13.45 2.49 -0.50
N THR A 40 -14.02 2.57 0.68
CA THR A 40 -15.48 2.65 0.86
C THR A 40 -16.07 3.87 0.14
N GLU A 41 -15.35 4.97 0.19
CA GLU A 41 -15.71 6.26 -0.40
C GLU A 41 -15.70 6.24 -1.94
N THR A 42 -15.08 5.23 -2.55
CA THR A 42 -15.12 4.97 -4.00
C THR A 42 -15.96 3.75 -4.37
N CYS A 43 -16.80 3.26 -3.45
CA CYS A 43 -17.60 2.05 -3.64
C CYS A 43 -16.77 0.80 -3.96
N GLY A 44 -15.50 0.78 -3.54
CA GLY A 44 -14.55 -0.29 -3.82
C GLY A 44 -13.88 -0.21 -5.20
N ASP A 45 -14.24 0.78 -6.01
CA ASP A 45 -13.62 1.05 -7.30
C ASP A 45 -12.31 1.83 -7.12
N GLY A 46 -11.35 1.62 -8.03
CA GLY A 46 -10.03 2.22 -7.89
C GLY A 46 -9.03 1.76 -8.94
N LEU A 47 -7.81 1.51 -8.50
CA LEU A 47 -6.74 1.02 -9.37
C LEU A 47 -6.81 -0.51 -9.46
N VAL A 48 -6.55 -1.05 -10.64
CA VAL A 48 -6.60 -2.49 -10.88
C VAL A 48 -5.25 -2.97 -11.39
N ASN A 49 -4.72 -4.02 -10.76
CA ASN A 49 -3.46 -4.62 -11.13
C ASN A 49 -3.68 -6.02 -11.72
N TYR A 50 -3.43 -6.14 -13.01
CA TYR A 50 -3.44 -7.40 -13.76
C TYR A 50 -2.04 -7.98 -13.97
N ALA A 51 -1.00 -7.31 -13.47
CA ALA A 51 0.38 -7.77 -13.65
C ALA A 51 0.65 -9.07 -12.89
N GLN A 52 1.33 -9.99 -13.54
CA GLN A 52 1.65 -11.31 -13.02
C GLN A 52 3.17 -11.52 -12.86
N ALA A 53 3.94 -10.46 -12.99
CA ALA A 53 5.40 -10.49 -12.92
C ALA A 53 5.96 -9.18 -12.37
N GLU A 54 7.20 -9.25 -11.91
CA GLU A 54 7.96 -8.06 -11.53
C GLU A 54 8.21 -7.12 -12.74
N PRO A 55 8.31 -5.80 -12.50
CA PRO A 55 8.16 -5.14 -11.19
C PRO A 55 6.70 -4.84 -10.82
N HIS A 56 5.77 -4.93 -11.77
CA HIS A 56 4.42 -4.38 -11.65
C HIS A 56 3.50 -5.21 -10.75
N ILE A 57 3.84 -6.46 -10.44
CA ILE A 57 3.05 -7.28 -9.50
C ILE A 57 2.95 -6.61 -8.11
N ARG A 58 3.90 -5.72 -7.79
CA ARG A 58 3.94 -4.97 -6.51
C ARG A 58 3.18 -3.65 -6.55
N ALA A 59 2.62 -3.28 -7.69
CA ALA A 59 1.89 -2.03 -7.84
C ALA A 59 0.46 -2.15 -7.29
N LEU A 60 -0.12 -1.02 -6.93
CA LEU A 60 -1.56 -0.92 -6.67
C LEU A 60 -2.37 -1.20 -7.94
N GLY A 61 -1.81 -0.88 -9.10
CA GLY A 61 -2.41 -1.07 -10.41
C GLY A 61 -2.41 0.19 -11.25
N LYS A 62 -3.25 0.17 -12.27
CA LYS A 62 -3.53 1.29 -13.17
C LYS A 62 -4.98 1.74 -13.03
N PRO A 63 -5.31 3.00 -13.41
CA PRO A 63 -6.69 3.41 -13.58
C PRO A 63 -7.44 2.46 -14.53
N ASP A 64 -8.61 2.02 -14.13
CA ASP A 64 -9.45 1.12 -14.94
C ASP A 64 -10.26 1.84 -16.04
N GLY A 65 -10.22 3.17 -16.04
CA GLY A 65 -10.90 4.03 -17.02
C GLY A 65 -12.33 4.42 -16.64
N HIS A 66 -12.86 3.97 -15.50
CA HIS A 66 -14.19 4.37 -15.03
C HIS A 66 -14.19 5.72 -14.31
N CYS A 67 -13.07 6.07 -13.66
CA CYS A 67 -12.87 7.31 -12.95
C CYS A 67 -11.59 8.02 -13.43
N GLU A 68 -11.46 9.28 -13.06
CA GLU A 68 -10.26 10.07 -13.28
C GLU A 68 -9.35 9.96 -12.05
N TYR A 69 -8.05 9.85 -12.28
CA TYR A 69 -7.03 9.71 -11.25
C TYR A 69 -5.93 10.73 -11.46
N LYS A 70 -5.40 11.26 -10.39
CA LYS A 70 -4.21 12.09 -10.39
C LYS A 70 -3.45 11.95 -9.07
N LEU A 71 -2.18 12.25 -9.09
CA LEU A 71 -1.40 12.57 -7.90
C LEU A 71 -1.39 14.08 -7.70
N ASP A 72 -1.66 14.55 -6.49
CA ASP A 72 -1.49 15.95 -6.14
C ASP A 72 0.00 16.31 -5.95
N GLU A 73 0.29 17.55 -5.60
CA GLU A 73 1.65 18.04 -5.36
C GLU A 73 2.38 17.31 -4.22
N THR A 74 1.63 16.67 -3.32
CA THR A 74 2.17 15.89 -2.20
C THR A 74 2.34 14.41 -2.55
N GLY A 75 1.88 13.97 -3.72
CA GLY A 75 1.82 12.57 -4.13
C GLY A 75 0.58 11.84 -3.62
N GLU A 76 -0.45 12.56 -3.14
CA GLU A 76 -1.72 11.95 -2.72
C GLU A 76 -2.54 11.50 -3.93
N ILE A 77 -3.08 10.29 -3.86
CA ILE A 77 -4.03 9.80 -4.86
C ILE A 77 -5.33 10.57 -4.73
N CYS A 78 -5.74 11.26 -5.80
CA CYS A 78 -7.03 11.91 -5.90
C CYS A 78 -7.87 11.23 -6.98
N ILE A 79 -9.14 10.98 -6.69
CA ILE A 79 -10.08 10.25 -7.55
C ILE A 79 -11.31 11.12 -7.81
N ARG A 80 -11.77 11.14 -9.07
CA ARG A 80 -12.99 11.86 -9.45
C ARG A 80 -13.81 11.03 -10.44
N GLY A 81 -15.12 10.96 -10.24
CA GLY A 81 -16.02 10.29 -11.17
C GLY A 81 -17.22 9.67 -10.48
N GLY A 82 -17.91 8.80 -11.23
CA GLY A 82 -19.15 8.17 -10.78
C GLY A 82 -18.99 7.17 -9.64
N CYS A 83 -17.77 6.73 -9.37
CA CYS A 83 -17.44 5.83 -8.26
C CYS A 83 -17.37 6.55 -6.91
N VAL A 84 -17.14 7.89 -6.90
CA VAL A 84 -17.03 8.67 -5.68
C VAL A 84 -18.39 8.80 -5.01
N MET A 85 -18.42 8.53 -3.70
CA MET A 85 -19.63 8.65 -2.90
C MET A 85 -20.22 10.06 -2.92
N LEU A 86 -21.52 10.18 -2.62
CA LEU A 86 -22.18 11.48 -2.47
C LEU A 86 -21.73 12.25 -1.20
N GLY A 87 -21.24 11.54 -0.21
CA GLY A 87 -20.78 12.09 1.06
C GLY A 87 -21.14 11.22 2.26
N TYR A 88 -20.64 11.60 3.40
CA TYR A 88 -20.98 10.96 4.67
C TYR A 88 -22.40 11.35 5.14
N TYR A 89 -23.14 10.36 5.63
CA TYR A 89 -24.52 10.56 6.03
C TYR A 89 -24.63 11.55 7.20
N LYS A 90 -25.35 12.66 6.96
CA LYS A 90 -25.54 13.76 7.94
C LYS A 90 -24.25 14.41 8.43
N ASP A 91 -23.15 14.27 7.71
CA ASP A 91 -21.86 14.87 8.05
C ASP A 91 -21.25 15.60 6.83
N PRO A 92 -21.77 16.79 6.52
CA PRO A 92 -21.26 17.58 5.41
C PRO A 92 -19.87 18.14 5.67
N GLU A 93 -19.48 18.33 6.95
CA GLU A 93 -18.16 18.83 7.32
C GLU A 93 -17.09 17.78 6.98
N ALA A 94 -17.23 16.55 7.47
CA ALA A 94 -16.33 15.45 7.11
C ALA A 94 -16.32 15.16 5.60
N THR A 95 -17.46 15.36 4.92
CA THR A 95 -17.51 15.21 3.46
C THR A 95 -16.65 16.26 2.77
N ALA A 96 -16.74 17.52 3.18
CA ALA A 96 -15.97 18.63 2.61
C ALA A 96 -14.46 18.54 2.92
N GLU A 97 -14.07 17.81 3.95
CA GLU A 97 -12.65 17.54 4.26
C GLU A 97 -11.98 16.64 3.23
N ILE A 98 -12.73 15.70 2.64
CA ILE A 98 -12.18 14.71 1.73
C ILE A 98 -12.62 14.86 0.27
N ILE A 99 -13.73 15.53 -0.01
CA ILE A 99 -14.18 15.83 -1.38
C ILE A 99 -14.11 17.33 -1.59
N ASP A 100 -13.23 17.76 -2.48
CA ASP A 100 -13.07 19.17 -2.78
C ASP A 100 -14.22 19.71 -3.66
N LYS A 101 -14.23 21.04 -3.85
CA LYS A 101 -15.25 21.74 -4.65
C LYS A 101 -15.28 21.35 -6.12
N ASP A 102 -14.20 20.77 -6.64
CA ASP A 102 -14.06 20.33 -8.02
C ASP A 102 -14.43 18.84 -8.18
N GLY A 103 -14.87 18.20 -7.07
CA GLY A 103 -15.32 16.81 -7.01
C GLY A 103 -14.20 15.79 -6.91
N TRP A 104 -12.98 16.20 -6.56
CA TRP A 104 -11.89 15.29 -6.27
C TRP A 104 -11.98 14.78 -4.85
N LEU A 105 -12.00 13.45 -4.72
CA LEU A 105 -11.84 12.75 -3.46
C LEU A 105 -10.35 12.62 -3.14
N HIS A 106 -9.94 13.13 -1.99
CA HIS A 106 -8.61 13.00 -1.42
C HIS A 106 -8.55 11.72 -0.57
N THR A 107 -7.80 10.73 -1.03
CA THR A 107 -7.81 9.40 -0.39
C THR A 107 -7.00 9.34 0.91
N GLY A 108 -6.11 10.29 1.13
CA GLY A 108 -5.13 10.25 2.20
C GLY A 108 -3.99 9.26 1.97
N ASP A 109 -3.98 8.55 0.85
CA ASP A 109 -2.95 7.59 0.47
C ASP A 109 -1.96 8.24 -0.50
N LEU A 110 -0.67 8.08 -0.21
CA LEU A 110 0.41 8.60 -1.03
C LEU A 110 0.94 7.51 -1.94
N ALA A 111 1.13 7.87 -3.21
CA ALA A 111 1.67 6.96 -4.21
C ALA A 111 2.69 7.66 -5.10
N ARG A 112 3.41 6.87 -5.86
CA ARG A 112 4.19 7.29 -7.02
C ARG A 112 3.68 6.54 -8.25
N GLU A 113 3.72 7.19 -9.37
CA GLU A 113 3.42 6.61 -10.68
C GLU A 113 4.74 6.33 -11.41
N ASP A 114 4.85 5.20 -12.10
CA ASP A 114 5.98 4.89 -12.95
C ASP A 114 5.73 5.29 -14.41
N GLU A 115 6.75 5.10 -15.26
CA GLU A 115 6.70 5.44 -16.70
C GLU A 115 5.63 4.63 -17.47
N ASP A 116 5.25 3.46 -16.93
CA ASP A 116 4.23 2.59 -17.50
C ASP A 116 2.82 2.91 -16.99
N GLY A 117 2.67 3.90 -16.09
CA GLY A 117 1.39 4.31 -15.50
C GLY A 117 0.90 3.42 -14.36
N TYR A 118 1.77 2.65 -13.73
CA TYR A 118 1.44 1.92 -12.52
C TYR A 118 1.66 2.77 -11.27
N TYR A 119 0.71 2.70 -10.37
CA TYR A 119 0.75 3.37 -9.08
C TYR A 119 1.32 2.44 -8.00
N TYR A 120 2.25 2.94 -7.21
CA TYR A 120 2.87 2.22 -6.10
C TYR A 120 2.64 2.96 -4.79
N MET A 121 2.16 2.25 -3.78
CA MET A 121 1.96 2.83 -2.45
C MET A 121 3.28 3.30 -1.85
N VAL A 122 3.29 4.52 -1.36
CA VAL A 122 4.39 5.13 -0.60
C VAL A 122 4.07 5.13 0.89
N GLY A 123 2.83 5.43 1.26
CA GLY A 123 2.38 5.47 2.64
C GLY A 123 1.06 6.22 2.79
N ARG A 124 0.74 6.63 4.03
CA ARG A 124 -0.44 7.46 4.30
C ARG A 124 -0.04 8.86 4.73
N LYS A 125 -0.71 9.87 4.18
CA LYS A 125 -0.47 11.28 4.46
C LYS A 125 -0.51 11.59 5.96
N LYS A 126 -1.48 11.03 6.70
CA LYS A 126 -1.63 11.21 8.14
C LYS A 126 -0.57 10.51 8.99
N ASN A 127 0.13 9.54 8.42
CA ASN A 127 1.15 8.76 9.11
C ASN A 127 2.55 9.30 8.88
N LEU A 128 2.72 10.25 7.95
CA LEU A 128 4.04 10.83 7.69
C LEU A 128 4.66 11.40 8.96
N ILE A 129 5.89 11.03 9.20
CA ILE A 129 6.73 11.61 10.25
C ILE A 129 7.45 12.81 9.66
N ILE A 130 7.18 13.99 10.21
CA ILE A 130 7.85 15.22 9.80
C ILE A 130 9.07 15.43 10.70
N LEU A 131 10.25 15.23 10.13
CA LEU A 131 11.49 15.45 10.85
C LEU A 131 11.71 16.94 11.16
N GLY A 132 12.50 17.23 12.17
CA GLY A 132 12.89 18.59 12.52
C GLY A 132 13.64 19.33 11.39
N THR A 133 14.09 18.62 10.36
CA THR A 133 14.68 19.14 9.12
C THR A 133 13.62 19.57 8.10
N GLY A 134 12.33 19.23 8.33
CA GLY A 134 11.25 19.45 7.37
C GLY A 134 11.07 18.30 6.36
N GLU A 135 11.85 17.23 6.49
CA GLU A 135 11.74 16.06 5.63
C GLU A 135 10.57 15.17 6.07
N ASN A 136 9.76 14.73 5.10
CA ASN A 136 8.66 13.79 5.31
C ASN A 136 9.15 12.36 5.14
N VAL A 137 8.92 11.53 6.14
CA VAL A 137 9.33 10.12 6.14
C VAL A 137 8.10 9.24 6.34
N SER A 138 7.90 8.29 5.43
CA SER A 138 6.86 7.25 5.58
C SER A 138 7.34 6.15 6.54
N PRO A 139 6.64 5.94 7.67
CA PRO A 139 6.92 4.81 8.55
C PRO A 139 6.80 3.48 7.84
N GLU A 140 5.80 3.33 6.97
CA GLU A 140 5.50 2.09 6.25
C GLU A 140 6.65 1.69 5.32
N GLU A 141 7.33 2.66 4.71
CA GLU A 141 8.51 2.38 3.87
C GLU A 141 9.68 1.85 4.70
N LEU A 142 9.89 2.43 5.89
CA LEU A 142 10.93 1.97 6.80
C LEU A 142 10.60 0.60 7.39
N GLU A 143 9.35 0.37 7.79
CA GLU A 143 8.87 -0.92 8.28
C GLU A 143 9.04 -2.02 7.24
N ARG A 144 8.71 -1.75 5.98
CA ARG A 144 8.93 -2.70 4.89
C ARG A 144 10.40 -3.07 4.72
N LYS A 145 11.32 -2.08 4.81
CA LYS A 145 12.76 -2.33 4.74
C LYS A 145 13.27 -3.14 5.94
N LEU A 146 12.76 -2.87 7.14
CA LEU A 146 13.11 -3.60 8.34
C LEU A 146 12.57 -5.03 8.34
N ASN A 147 11.31 -5.22 7.93
CA ASN A 147 10.67 -6.54 7.83
C ASN A 147 11.28 -7.43 6.72
N ALA A 148 12.06 -6.85 5.80
CA ALA A 148 12.84 -7.63 4.83
C ALA A 148 14.05 -8.33 5.47
N CYS A 149 14.43 -7.98 6.72
CA CYS A 149 15.50 -8.66 7.44
C CYS A 149 14.98 -9.97 8.04
N PRO A 150 15.63 -11.12 7.81
CA PRO A 150 15.17 -12.42 8.30
C PRO A 150 15.05 -12.53 9.83
N GLU A 151 15.78 -11.69 10.55
CA GLU A 151 15.78 -11.63 12.02
C GLU A 151 14.61 -10.82 12.58
N VAL A 152 13.90 -10.08 11.75
CA VAL A 152 12.75 -9.24 12.14
C VAL A 152 11.47 -10.01 11.84
N GLN A 153 10.71 -10.29 12.88
CA GLN A 153 9.38 -10.88 12.75
C GLN A 153 8.33 -9.82 12.47
N GLU A 154 8.44 -8.70 13.18
CA GLU A 154 7.52 -7.57 13.06
C GLU A 154 8.21 -6.31 13.55
N CYS A 155 7.92 -5.16 12.95
CA CYS A 155 8.38 -3.89 13.45
C CYS A 155 7.30 -2.80 13.31
N VAL A 156 7.39 -1.80 14.18
CA VAL A 156 6.58 -0.58 14.14
C VAL A 156 7.50 0.62 14.20
N VAL A 157 7.39 1.50 13.24
CA VAL A 157 8.15 2.75 13.18
C VAL A 157 7.24 3.92 13.56
N LYS A 158 7.71 4.79 14.44
CA LYS A 158 6.98 6.00 14.80
C LYS A 158 7.92 7.12 15.25
N GLU A 159 7.36 8.30 15.34
CA GLU A 159 8.06 9.43 15.93
C GLU A 159 8.28 9.22 17.44
N MET A 160 9.51 9.40 17.87
CA MET A 160 9.91 9.38 19.28
C MET A 160 10.62 10.70 19.63
N GLY A 161 9.84 11.69 20.03
CA GLY A 161 10.33 13.06 20.21
C GLY A 161 10.66 13.70 18.86
N LYS A 162 11.92 14.07 18.63
CA LYS A 162 12.39 14.66 17.36
C LYS A 162 13.14 13.65 16.48
N LYS A 163 13.03 12.38 16.76
CA LYS A 163 13.74 11.29 16.07
C LYS A 163 12.76 10.22 15.63
N ILE A 164 13.16 9.46 14.62
CA ILE A 164 12.47 8.24 14.25
C ILE A 164 12.94 7.12 15.18
N GLY A 165 12.00 6.38 15.75
CA GLY A 165 12.25 5.18 16.54
C GLY A 165 11.55 3.98 15.91
N ALA A 166 12.14 2.80 16.06
CA ALA A 166 11.53 1.54 15.69
C ALA A 166 11.41 0.62 16.90
N LEU A 167 10.24 0.02 17.06
CA LEU A 167 10.04 -1.11 17.95
C LEU A 167 10.11 -2.37 17.10
N ILE A 168 11.05 -3.27 17.40
CA ILE A 168 11.33 -4.46 16.60
C ILE A 168 11.07 -5.69 17.44
N CYS A 169 10.22 -6.58 16.94
CA CYS A 169 10.07 -7.94 17.43
C CYS A 169 10.99 -8.85 16.61
N CYS A 170 11.97 -9.47 17.29
CA CYS A 170 12.87 -10.38 16.62
C CYS A 170 12.24 -11.77 16.49
N ALA A 171 12.46 -12.43 15.36
CA ALA A 171 12.20 -13.86 15.23
C ALA A 171 13.00 -14.61 16.29
N ALA A 172 12.40 -15.60 16.95
CA ALA A 172 13.08 -16.42 17.94
C ALA A 172 14.23 -17.17 17.26
N VAL A 173 15.43 -16.59 17.29
CA VAL A 173 16.63 -17.25 16.82
C VAL A 173 17.01 -18.26 17.89
N SER A 174 17.10 -19.54 17.53
CA SER A 174 17.70 -20.56 18.38
C SER A 174 19.17 -20.20 18.57
N TYR A 175 19.50 -19.56 19.69
CA TYR A 175 20.86 -19.18 20.03
C TYR A 175 21.69 -20.42 20.33
N THR A 176 22.40 -20.94 19.34
CA THR A 176 23.40 -21.98 19.59
C THR A 176 24.81 -21.43 19.71
N HIS A 177 25.11 -20.19 19.33
CA HIS A 177 26.44 -19.59 19.54
C HIS A 177 26.45 -18.06 19.50
N LEU A 178 26.19 -17.38 20.60
CA LEU A 178 26.75 -16.05 20.83
C LEU A 178 27.80 -16.13 21.94
N ARG A 179 29.09 -16.15 21.57
CA ARG A 179 30.17 -15.78 22.50
C ARG A 179 30.16 -14.26 22.61
N ALA A 180 29.85 -13.75 23.78
CA ALA A 180 30.09 -12.37 24.10
C ALA A 180 31.61 -12.10 23.99
N HIS A 181 32.02 -11.26 23.06
CA HIS A 181 33.32 -10.61 23.10
C HIS A 181 33.21 -9.43 24.05
N GLU A 182 33.64 -9.63 25.28
CA GLU A 182 33.99 -8.53 26.19
C GLU A 182 35.20 -7.81 25.59
N THR A 183 35.00 -6.59 25.10
CA THR A 183 36.09 -5.66 24.83
C THR A 183 36.50 -5.01 26.14
N LYS A 184 37.75 -5.25 26.55
CA LYS A 184 38.43 -4.52 27.61
C LYS A 184 38.68 -3.08 27.17
#